data_7368a24830723129b1acfa543490c3ba
#
_entry.id   7368a24830723129b1acfa543490c3ba
#
_cell.length_a   1.000
_cell.length_b   1.000
_cell.length_c   1.000
_cell.angle_alpha   90.00
_cell.angle_beta   90.00
_cell.angle_gamma   90.00
#
_symmetry.space_group_name_H-M   'P 1'
#
loop_
_entity.id
_entity.type
_entity.pdbx_description
1 polymer ?
#
loop_
_entity_poly.entity_id
_entity_poly.type
_entity_poly.pdbx_seq_one_letter_code
_entity_poly.pdbx_strand_id
1 'polypeptide(L)'
;MIPAQRPEELRQHIEDNLRSLKTDHLGIVNFRRIAPGTFPLKPSQKVNFDDQMAELIKMRDEGKIEEIGLSTVSLNELQSALPVGIVCVQNQYNITSRSQESILDLCRKEGIAWVPYFPLGGGLPGSAKVTEDETVQAVAKEMGLSPVQVGLAWILQHAENALIIPGTTSIGHLEQNVAVGDIRFDEDTMRRLDSVPPAKGIGAIVNRFMTRK
;
A
#
# COMPACT_ATOMS: atom_id res chain seq x y z
N MET A 1 -5.60 16.74 -1.82
CA MET A 1 -4.45 17.47 -1.23
C MET A 1 -3.19 16.75 -1.67
N ILE A 2 -2.18 17.47 -2.20
CA ILE A 2 -0.88 16.90 -2.55
C ILE A 2 -0.14 16.68 -1.23
N PRO A 3 0.39 15.48 -0.94
CA PRO A 3 1.16 15.25 0.28
C PRO A 3 2.41 16.13 0.31
N ALA A 4 2.85 16.49 1.51
CA ALA A 4 4.08 17.24 1.73
C ALA A 4 5.27 16.51 1.11
N GLN A 5 6.13 17.22 0.43
CA GLN A 5 7.33 16.63 -0.19
C GLN A 5 8.61 17.32 0.27
N ARG A 6 8.58 18.62 0.57
CA ARG A 6 9.76 19.33 1.06
C ARG A 6 10.01 18.98 2.53
N PRO A 7 11.26 18.86 2.97
CA PRO A 7 11.60 18.52 4.36
C PRO A 7 10.89 19.37 5.41
N GLU A 8 10.83 20.70 5.20
CA GLU A 8 10.12 21.61 6.10
C GLU A 8 8.60 21.39 6.13
N GLU A 9 7.98 20.96 5.01
CA GLU A 9 6.55 20.60 4.95
C GLU A 9 6.29 19.27 5.67
N LEU A 10 7.20 18.30 5.56
CA LEU A 10 7.11 17.03 6.27
C LEU A 10 7.12 17.26 7.78
N ARG A 11 8.06 18.07 8.26
CA ARG A 11 8.15 18.46 9.68
C ARG A 11 6.86 19.11 10.15
N GLN A 12 6.40 20.12 9.42
CA GLN A 12 5.17 20.83 9.77
C GLN A 12 3.96 19.89 9.88
N HIS A 13 3.78 18.98 8.91
CA HIS A 13 2.67 18.04 8.93
C HIS A 13 2.75 17.03 10.08
N ILE A 14 3.95 16.56 10.44
CA ILE A 14 4.14 15.68 11.60
C ILE A 14 3.80 16.44 12.89
N GLU A 15 4.29 17.67 13.04
CA GLU A 15 3.97 18.52 14.20
C GLU A 15 2.48 18.89 14.30
N ASP A 16 1.81 19.08 13.14
CA ASP A 16 0.36 19.28 13.10
C ASP A 16 -0.41 18.02 13.56
N ASN A 17 0.07 16.84 13.16
CA ASN A 17 -0.51 15.57 13.62
C ASN A 17 -0.33 15.39 15.13
N LEU A 18 0.86 15.64 15.68
CA LEU A 18 1.11 15.58 17.12
C LEU A 18 0.16 16.49 17.89
N ARG A 19 0.00 17.75 17.44
CA ARG A 19 -0.95 18.69 18.06
C ARG A 19 -2.40 18.21 17.96
N SER A 20 -2.81 17.71 16.78
CA SER A 20 -4.20 17.27 16.56
C SER A 20 -4.55 16.03 17.36
N LEU A 21 -3.62 15.10 17.50
CA LEU A 21 -3.78 13.86 18.26
C LEU A 21 -3.51 14.05 19.76
N LYS A 22 -3.00 15.22 20.16
CA LYS A 22 -2.63 15.54 21.56
C LYS A 22 -1.66 14.52 22.15
N THR A 23 -0.62 14.19 21.39
CA THR A 23 0.46 13.28 21.78
C THR A 23 1.82 13.94 21.50
N ASP A 24 2.86 13.47 22.14
CA ASP A 24 4.24 13.93 21.97
C ASP A 24 5.02 13.10 20.95
N HIS A 25 4.52 11.91 20.59
CA HIS A 25 5.13 11.04 19.58
C HIS A 25 4.10 10.33 18.72
N LEU A 26 4.51 9.86 17.54
CA LEU A 26 3.75 9.01 16.62
C LEU A 26 4.48 7.67 16.49
N GLY A 27 3.78 6.54 16.66
CA GLY A 27 4.37 5.21 16.57
C GLY A 27 4.96 4.93 15.19
N ILE A 28 4.17 5.09 14.12
CA ILE A 28 4.63 4.89 12.74
C ILE A 28 4.18 6.06 11.87
N VAL A 29 5.10 6.64 11.11
CA VAL A 29 4.77 7.63 10.08
C VAL A 29 5.02 7.04 8.70
N ASN A 30 3.96 6.83 7.92
CA ASN A 30 4.05 6.43 6.53
C ASN A 30 4.29 7.65 5.64
N PHE A 31 5.54 7.84 5.24
CA PHE A 31 5.89 8.87 4.29
C PHE A 31 5.44 8.53 2.88
N ARG A 32 4.52 9.33 2.34
CA ARG A 32 4.01 9.15 0.97
C ARG A 32 4.84 9.91 -0.04
N ARG A 33 5.60 9.18 -0.82
CA ARG A 33 6.34 9.70 -1.96
C ARG A 33 5.40 10.04 -3.12
N ILE A 34 5.66 11.13 -3.82
CA ILE A 34 5.06 11.39 -5.13
C ILE A 34 6.10 11.05 -6.19
N ALA A 35 5.87 9.94 -6.88
CA ALA A 35 6.77 9.54 -7.96
C ALA A 35 6.83 10.61 -9.06
N PRO A 36 8.03 10.93 -9.58
CA PRO A 36 8.17 11.87 -10.69
C PRO A 36 7.27 11.48 -11.87
N GLY A 37 6.48 12.44 -12.37
CA GLY A 37 5.59 12.23 -13.51
C GLY A 37 4.19 11.71 -13.20
N THR A 38 3.85 11.44 -11.92
CA THR A 38 2.51 10.99 -11.52
C THR A 38 1.48 12.14 -11.48
N PHE A 39 1.94 13.32 -11.11
CA PHE A 39 1.18 14.58 -11.12
C PHE A 39 2.07 15.69 -11.65
N PRO A 40 1.50 16.79 -12.19
CA PRO A 40 2.27 17.98 -12.51
C PRO A 40 2.78 18.62 -11.19
N LEU A 41 3.89 18.10 -10.69
CA LEU A 41 4.57 18.68 -9.54
C LEU A 41 5.15 20.05 -9.93
N LYS A 42 4.92 21.05 -9.10
CA LYS A 42 5.67 22.30 -9.19
C LYS A 42 7.17 22.00 -9.05
N PRO A 43 8.07 22.74 -9.72
CA PRO A 43 9.52 22.52 -9.58
C PRO A 43 9.98 22.49 -8.11
N SER A 44 9.38 23.32 -7.25
CA SER A 44 9.67 23.38 -5.81
C SER A 44 9.27 22.11 -5.02
N GLN A 45 8.51 21.20 -5.60
CA GLN A 45 8.09 19.95 -4.98
C GLN A 45 8.87 18.72 -5.51
N LYS A 46 9.83 18.94 -6.42
CA LYS A 46 10.77 17.94 -6.87
C LYS A 46 11.92 17.87 -5.86
N VAL A 47 11.73 17.10 -4.82
CA VAL A 47 12.70 16.96 -3.72
C VAL A 47 13.44 15.64 -3.86
N ASN A 48 14.73 15.65 -3.54
CA ASN A 48 15.53 14.44 -3.46
C ASN A 48 14.97 13.55 -2.34
N PHE A 49 14.95 12.24 -2.59
CA PHE A 49 14.50 11.25 -1.61
C PHE A 49 15.38 11.24 -0.36
N ASP A 50 16.70 11.39 -0.53
CA ASP A 50 17.63 11.40 0.59
C ASP A 50 17.41 12.58 1.54
N ASP A 51 17.08 13.78 1.01
CA ASP A 51 16.74 14.96 1.83
C ASP A 51 15.47 14.73 2.66
N GLN A 52 14.49 14.03 2.07
CA GLN A 52 13.26 13.67 2.77
C GLN A 52 13.52 12.64 3.87
N MET A 53 14.34 11.63 3.58
CA MET A 53 14.73 10.62 4.57
C MET A 53 15.56 11.24 5.71
N ALA A 54 16.47 12.15 5.40
CA ALA A 54 17.26 12.87 6.42
C ALA A 54 16.36 13.62 7.41
N GLU A 55 15.29 14.28 6.93
CA GLU A 55 14.35 14.96 7.82
C GLU A 55 13.55 13.99 8.70
N LEU A 56 13.09 12.87 8.13
CA LEU A 56 12.37 11.85 8.89
C LEU A 56 13.26 11.21 9.97
N ILE A 57 14.53 10.91 9.65
CA ILE A 57 15.52 10.41 10.60
C ILE A 57 15.71 11.42 11.74
N LYS A 58 15.89 12.70 11.41
CA LYS A 58 16.03 13.76 12.41
C LYS A 58 14.82 13.85 13.34
N MET A 59 13.61 13.71 12.81
CA MET A 59 12.40 13.72 13.63
C MET A 59 12.27 12.47 14.50
N ARG A 60 12.77 11.33 14.04
CA ARG A 60 12.88 10.11 14.87
C ARG A 60 13.90 10.32 16.01
N ASP A 61 15.06 10.87 15.70
CA ASP A 61 16.10 11.17 16.72
C ASP A 61 15.63 12.22 17.74
N GLU A 62 14.71 13.11 17.35
CA GLU A 62 14.03 14.06 18.24
C GLU A 62 12.91 13.38 19.08
N GLY A 63 12.61 12.11 18.87
CA GLY A 63 11.55 11.37 19.55
C GLY A 63 10.12 11.73 19.11
N LYS A 64 9.95 12.47 18.01
CA LYS A 64 8.62 12.84 17.48
C LYS A 64 7.93 11.70 16.71
N ILE A 65 8.71 10.81 16.15
CA ILE A 65 8.26 9.58 15.51
C ILE A 65 9.10 8.41 16.00
N GLU A 66 8.51 7.24 16.17
CA GLU A 66 9.24 6.05 16.58
C GLU A 66 9.80 5.32 15.36
N GLU A 67 8.95 5.07 14.37
CA GLU A 67 9.27 4.25 13.21
C GLU A 67 8.88 4.92 11.90
N ILE A 68 9.63 4.59 10.84
CA ILE A 68 9.42 5.13 9.49
C ILE A 68 8.86 4.04 8.59
N GLY A 69 7.69 4.30 8.02
CA GLY A 69 7.13 3.59 6.90
C GLY A 69 7.23 4.40 5.60
N LEU A 70 7.18 3.71 4.48
CA LEU A 70 7.23 4.33 3.15
C LEU A 70 5.93 4.05 2.37
N SER A 71 5.55 4.96 1.50
CA SER A 71 4.40 4.76 0.61
C SER A 71 4.67 5.29 -0.80
N THR A 72 4.25 4.52 -1.80
CA THR A 72 4.40 4.87 -3.23
C THR A 72 5.88 5.04 -3.63
N VAL A 73 6.73 4.14 -3.14
CA VAL A 73 8.16 4.13 -3.42
C VAL A 73 8.51 3.13 -4.53
N SER A 74 9.58 3.41 -5.24
CA SER A 74 10.22 2.49 -6.18
C SER A 74 11.11 1.47 -5.45
N LEU A 75 11.49 0.40 -6.16
CA LEU A 75 12.43 -0.59 -5.62
C LEU A 75 13.77 0.04 -5.22
N ASN A 76 14.30 0.94 -6.05
CA ASN A 76 15.58 1.62 -5.77
C ASN A 76 15.48 2.52 -4.53
N GLU A 77 14.38 3.26 -4.35
CA GLU A 77 14.15 4.08 -3.15
C GLU A 77 14.05 3.21 -1.90
N LEU A 78 13.33 2.09 -1.95
CA LEU A 78 13.28 1.16 -0.82
C LEU A 78 14.66 0.58 -0.50
N GLN A 79 15.41 0.13 -1.51
CA GLN A 79 16.77 -0.40 -1.31
C GLN A 79 17.69 0.64 -0.66
N SER A 80 17.65 1.90 -1.09
CA SER A 80 18.46 2.97 -0.49
C SER A 80 18.05 3.30 0.95
N ALA A 81 16.77 3.07 1.31
CA ALA A 81 16.26 3.33 2.64
C ALA A 81 16.42 2.16 3.64
N LEU A 82 16.79 0.95 3.19
CA LEU A 82 16.96 -0.20 4.10
C LEU A 82 17.86 0.07 5.32
N PRO A 83 19.01 0.77 5.19
CA PRO A 83 19.86 1.08 6.35
C PRO A 83 19.20 1.97 7.41
N VAL A 84 18.12 2.66 7.07
CA VAL A 84 17.36 3.52 7.98
C VAL A 84 16.49 2.71 8.95
N GLY A 85 16.14 1.47 8.62
CA GLY A 85 15.23 0.64 9.39
C GLY A 85 13.76 0.96 9.06
N ILE A 86 13.34 0.68 7.81
CA ILE A 86 11.94 0.84 7.38
C ILE A 86 11.09 -0.30 7.92
N VAL A 87 9.97 -0.01 8.56
CA VAL A 87 9.11 -1.03 9.19
C VAL A 87 7.93 -1.45 8.33
N CYS A 88 7.46 -0.60 7.42
CA CYS A 88 6.39 -0.96 6.51
C CYS A 88 6.45 -0.23 5.16
N VAL A 89 5.86 -0.84 4.13
CA VAL A 89 5.71 -0.24 2.80
C VAL A 89 4.24 -0.30 2.38
N GLN A 90 3.70 0.84 1.96
CA GLN A 90 2.35 0.98 1.41
C GLN A 90 2.43 1.31 -0.07
N ASN A 91 2.35 0.31 -0.93
CA ASN A 91 2.25 0.50 -2.38
C ASN A 91 0.94 -0.09 -2.91
N GLN A 92 0.56 0.25 -4.14
CA GLN A 92 -0.62 -0.32 -4.77
C GLN A 92 -0.39 -1.80 -5.07
N TYR A 93 -1.30 -2.67 -4.57
CA TYR A 93 -1.21 -4.08 -4.86
C TYR A 93 -2.55 -4.79 -4.69
N ASN A 94 -2.90 -5.67 -5.62
CA ASN A 94 -4.06 -6.55 -5.58
C ASN A 94 -3.95 -7.62 -6.68
N ILE A 95 -4.90 -8.55 -6.74
CA ILE A 95 -4.94 -9.65 -7.73
C ILE A 95 -4.73 -9.16 -9.17
N THR A 96 -5.34 -8.03 -9.56
CA THR A 96 -5.25 -7.48 -10.92
C THR A 96 -4.13 -6.46 -11.12
N SER A 97 -3.33 -6.17 -10.08
CA SER A 97 -2.24 -5.19 -10.11
C SER A 97 -1.05 -5.65 -9.29
N ARG A 98 -0.19 -6.47 -9.90
CA ARG A 98 0.98 -7.11 -9.27
C ARG A 98 2.34 -6.59 -9.75
N SER A 99 2.38 -5.38 -10.33
CA SER A 99 3.63 -4.79 -10.84
C SER A 99 4.65 -4.46 -9.75
N GLN A 100 4.28 -4.56 -8.47
CA GLN A 100 5.13 -4.29 -7.31
C GLN A 100 5.69 -5.56 -6.65
N GLU A 101 5.59 -6.71 -7.30
CA GLU A 101 6.03 -8.01 -6.76
C GLU A 101 7.48 -7.96 -6.24
N SER A 102 8.39 -7.35 -6.99
CA SER A 102 9.80 -7.22 -6.57
C SER A 102 10.00 -6.40 -5.31
N ILE A 103 9.11 -5.43 -5.02
CA ILE A 103 9.14 -4.66 -3.76
C ILE A 103 8.56 -5.52 -2.63
N LEU A 104 7.47 -6.24 -2.88
CA LEU A 104 6.90 -7.18 -1.93
C LEU A 104 7.91 -8.26 -1.53
N ASP A 105 8.63 -8.84 -2.50
CA ASP A 105 9.67 -9.85 -2.23
C ASP A 105 10.81 -9.28 -1.38
N LEU A 106 11.22 -8.04 -1.66
CA LEU A 106 12.22 -7.37 -0.82
C LEU A 106 11.68 -7.14 0.60
N CYS A 107 10.44 -6.66 0.73
CA CYS A 107 9.81 -6.49 2.05
C CYS A 107 9.75 -7.80 2.83
N ARG A 108 9.38 -8.92 2.18
CA ARG A 108 9.34 -10.25 2.79
C ARG A 108 10.72 -10.68 3.28
N LYS A 109 11.76 -10.51 2.44
CA LYS A 109 13.14 -10.84 2.78
C LYS A 109 13.68 -10.05 3.97
N GLU A 110 13.35 -8.77 4.05
CA GLU A 110 13.87 -7.86 5.08
C GLU A 110 12.95 -7.75 6.32
N GLY A 111 11.86 -8.54 6.39
CA GLY A 111 10.92 -8.51 7.52
C GLY A 111 10.09 -7.22 7.62
N ILE A 112 9.92 -6.50 6.50
CA ILE A 112 9.16 -5.26 6.40
C ILE A 112 7.70 -5.59 6.15
N ALA A 113 6.76 -4.99 6.89
CA ALA A 113 5.34 -5.19 6.69
C ALA A 113 4.88 -4.62 5.33
N TRP A 114 4.07 -5.40 4.61
CA TRP A 114 3.46 -4.99 3.35
C TRP A 114 2.02 -4.54 3.59
N VAL A 115 1.71 -3.26 3.33
CA VAL A 115 0.39 -2.67 3.61
C VAL A 115 -0.21 -2.14 2.30
N PRO A 116 -0.81 -2.99 1.46
CA PRO A 116 -1.26 -2.58 0.14
C PRO A 116 -2.44 -1.61 0.20
N TYR A 117 -2.35 -0.49 -0.55
CA TYR A 117 -3.52 0.33 -0.82
C TYR A 117 -4.22 -0.12 -2.11
N PHE A 118 -5.53 0.17 -2.25
CA PHE A 118 -6.41 -0.36 -3.27
C PHE A 118 -6.40 -1.89 -3.36
N PRO A 119 -6.58 -2.60 -2.23
CA PRO A 119 -6.53 -4.06 -2.20
C PRO A 119 -7.59 -4.73 -3.07
N LEU A 120 -8.67 -4.03 -3.36
CA LEU A 120 -9.77 -4.48 -4.23
C LEU A 120 -9.80 -3.76 -5.59
N GLY A 121 -8.76 -3.00 -5.90
CA GLY A 121 -8.75 -2.15 -7.08
C GLY A 121 -9.67 -0.94 -6.93
N GLY A 122 -10.01 -0.28 -8.03
CA GLY A 122 -10.85 0.92 -8.00
C GLY A 122 -10.05 2.19 -7.63
N GLY A 123 -10.72 3.14 -7.01
CA GLY A 123 -10.13 4.43 -6.59
C GLY A 123 -10.21 5.53 -7.62
N LEU A 124 -10.25 5.21 -8.91
CA LEU A 124 -10.47 6.16 -10.01
C LEU A 124 -11.52 5.63 -10.98
N PRO A 125 -12.29 6.49 -11.65
CA PRO A 125 -13.23 6.07 -12.68
C PRO A 125 -12.53 5.23 -13.77
N GLY A 126 -13.08 4.07 -14.12
CA GLY A 126 -12.51 3.16 -15.11
C GLY A 126 -11.36 2.28 -14.64
N SER A 127 -11.00 2.33 -13.35
CA SER A 127 -10.06 1.37 -12.77
C SER A 127 -10.69 -0.01 -12.66
N ALA A 128 -9.88 -1.05 -12.92
CA ALA A 128 -10.31 -2.43 -12.71
C ALA A 128 -10.62 -2.68 -11.23
N LYS A 129 -11.67 -3.45 -10.97
CA LYS A 129 -12.03 -3.90 -9.63
C LYS A 129 -11.82 -5.41 -9.54
N VAL A 130 -11.14 -5.84 -8.51
CA VAL A 130 -10.94 -7.27 -8.21
C VAL A 130 -12.27 -8.02 -8.09
N THR A 131 -13.29 -7.37 -7.53
CA THR A 131 -14.62 -7.93 -7.34
C THR A 131 -15.41 -8.18 -8.62
N GLU A 132 -14.98 -7.62 -9.76
CA GLU A 132 -15.61 -7.78 -11.07
C GLU A 132 -14.90 -8.85 -11.94
N ASP A 133 -13.79 -9.42 -11.47
CA ASP A 133 -13.07 -10.48 -12.16
C ASP A 133 -13.83 -11.81 -12.11
N GLU A 134 -13.93 -12.49 -13.24
CA GLU A 134 -14.72 -13.72 -13.38
C GLU A 134 -14.18 -14.87 -12.51
N THR A 135 -12.85 -14.99 -12.39
CA THR A 135 -12.22 -16.02 -11.55
C THR A 135 -12.50 -15.75 -10.07
N VAL A 136 -12.39 -14.50 -9.64
CA VAL A 136 -12.70 -14.09 -8.27
C VAL A 136 -14.17 -14.36 -7.94
N GLN A 137 -15.08 -14.05 -8.84
CA GLN A 137 -16.52 -14.31 -8.68
C GLN A 137 -16.83 -15.82 -8.63
N ALA A 138 -16.17 -16.62 -9.47
CA ALA A 138 -16.34 -18.07 -9.47
C ALA A 138 -15.89 -18.68 -8.14
N VAL A 139 -14.69 -18.34 -7.66
CA VAL A 139 -14.18 -18.79 -6.36
C VAL A 139 -15.09 -18.34 -5.22
N ALA A 140 -15.56 -17.10 -5.24
CA ALA A 140 -16.47 -16.59 -4.23
C ALA A 140 -17.76 -17.42 -4.15
N LYS A 141 -18.35 -17.75 -5.30
CA LYS A 141 -19.55 -18.58 -5.39
C LYS A 141 -19.31 -20.01 -4.90
N GLU A 142 -18.21 -20.64 -5.31
CA GLU A 142 -17.83 -22.00 -4.93
C GLU A 142 -17.66 -22.14 -3.43
N MET A 143 -17.07 -21.12 -2.77
CA MET A 143 -16.76 -21.14 -1.33
C MET A 143 -17.85 -20.49 -0.45
N GLY A 144 -18.92 -19.93 -1.02
CA GLY A 144 -19.93 -19.21 -0.26
C GLY A 144 -19.43 -17.91 0.35
N LEU A 145 -18.43 -17.26 -0.27
CA LEU A 145 -17.82 -16.02 0.15
C LEU A 145 -18.29 -14.84 -0.73
N SER A 146 -18.06 -13.62 -0.26
CA SER A 146 -18.16 -12.45 -1.12
C SER A 146 -16.88 -12.28 -1.97
N PRO A 147 -16.95 -11.69 -3.18
CA PRO A 147 -15.76 -11.36 -3.97
C PRO A 147 -14.76 -10.44 -3.23
N VAL A 148 -15.27 -9.60 -2.33
CA VAL A 148 -14.44 -8.77 -1.42
C VAL A 148 -13.59 -9.65 -0.52
N GLN A 149 -14.21 -10.63 0.14
CA GLN A 149 -13.50 -11.55 1.03
C GLN A 149 -12.45 -12.36 0.27
N VAL A 150 -12.76 -12.83 -0.94
CA VAL A 150 -11.78 -13.56 -1.79
C VAL A 150 -10.58 -12.66 -2.10
N GLY A 151 -10.80 -11.42 -2.55
CA GLY A 151 -9.72 -10.51 -2.89
C GLY A 151 -8.81 -10.16 -1.70
N LEU A 152 -9.40 -9.95 -0.53
CA LEU A 152 -8.65 -9.63 0.70
C LEU A 152 -7.92 -10.87 1.25
N ALA A 153 -8.56 -12.05 1.27
CA ALA A 153 -7.95 -13.30 1.73
C ALA A 153 -6.78 -13.72 0.85
N TRP A 154 -6.91 -13.51 -0.48
CA TRP A 154 -5.80 -13.76 -1.39
C TRP A 154 -4.55 -12.94 -1.02
N ILE A 155 -4.68 -11.65 -0.69
CA ILE A 155 -3.54 -10.82 -0.28
C ILE A 155 -2.86 -11.42 0.96
N LEU A 156 -3.64 -11.78 1.98
CA LEU A 156 -3.09 -12.32 3.23
C LEU A 156 -2.41 -13.68 3.04
N GLN A 157 -2.88 -14.49 2.10
CA GLN A 157 -2.30 -15.80 1.83
C GLN A 157 -1.15 -15.74 0.82
N HIS A 158 -1.18 -14.79 -0.12
CA HIS A 158 -0.11 -14.55 -1.08
C HIS A 158 1.13 -13.91 -0.43
N ALA A 159 0.92 -13.06 0.58
CA ALA A 159 1.98 -12.34 1.27
C ALA A 159 1.84 -12.48 2.79
N GLU A 160 2.65 -13.34 3.41
CA GLU A 160 2.61 -13.62 4.86
C GLU A 160 2.94 -12.39 5.74
N ASN A 161 3.64 -11.40 5.17
CA ASN A 161 3.96 -10.11 5.81
C ASN A 161 2.93 -9.02 5.51
N ALA A 162 1.76 -9.36 4.95
CA ALA A 162 0.74 -8.38 4.60
C ALA A 162 -0.13 -7.99 5.79
N LEU A 163 -0.45 -6.69 5.85
CA LEU A 163 -1.50 -6.12 6.69
C LEU A 163 -2.51 -5.43 5.78
N ILE A 164 -3.77 -5.79 5.88
CA ILE A 164 -4.83 -5.17 5.08
C ILE A 164 -5.56 -4.08 5.86
N ILE A 165 -5.88 -2.98 5.19
CA ILE A 165 -6.56 -1.81 5.78
C ILE A 165 -7.85 -1.45 5.01
N PRO A 166 -8.80 -2.39 4.81
CA PRO A 166 -10.01 -2.14 4.05
C PRO A 166 -10.95 -1.20 4.82
N GLY A 167 -11.14 0.02 4.29
CA GLY A 167 -12.04 1.01 4.89
C GLY A 167 -13.51 0.67 4.65
N THR A 168 -14.36 0.84 5.67
CA THR A 168 -15.82 0.71 5.57
C THR A 168 -16.53 1.57 6.60
N THR A 169 -17.79 1.94 6.31
CA THR A 169 -18.71 2.59 7.24
C THR A 169 -19.85 1.67 7.68
N SER A 170 -19.87 0.41 7.22
CA SER A 170 -20.86 -0.60 7.55
C SER A 170 -20.31 -1.61 8.55
N ILE A 171 -21.03 -1.85 9.63
CA ILE A 171 -20.68 -2.87 10.64
C ILE A 171 -20.60 -4.26 9.99
N GLY A 172 -21.59 -4.64 9.18
CA GLY A 172 -21.58 -5.94 8.49
C GLY A 172 -20.39 -6.12 7.55
N HIS A 173 -19.95 -5.05 6.85
CA HIS A 173 -18.72 -5.12 6.05
C HIS A 173 -17.47 -5.20 6.93
N LEU A 174 -17.46 -4.56 8.10
CA LEU A 174 -16.35 -4.69 9.06
C LEU A 174 -16.20 -6.13 9.54
N GLU A 175 -17.32 -6.75 9.94
CA GLU A 175 -17.35 -8.15 10.37
C GLU A 175 -16.84 -9.08 9.26
N GLN A 176 -17.28 -8.88 8.01
CA GLN A 176 -16.80 -9.63 6.86
C GLN A 176 -15.29 -9.41 6.62
N ASN A 177 -14.81 -8.18 6.75
CA ASN A 177 -13.39 -7.86 6.58
C ASN A 177 -12.52 -8.52 7.67
N VAL A 178 -12.99 -8.57 8.91
CA VAL A 178 -12.29 -9.24 10.02
C VAL A 178 -12.26 -10.76 9.80
N ALA A 179 -13.37 -11.36 9.37
CA ALA A 179 -13.47 -12.79 9.10
C ALA A 179 -12.53 -13.28 7.97
N VAL A 180 -11.99 -12.37 7.15
CA VAL A 180 -11.00 -12.71 6.10
C VAL A 180 -9.76 -13.40 6.69
N GLY A 181 -9.37 -13.08 7.91
CA GLY A 181 -8.21 -13.67 8.58
C GLY A 181 -8.31 -15.19 8.76
N ASP A 182 -9.52 -15.76 8.77
CA ASP A 182 -9.77 -17.18 8.97
C ASP A 182 -9.95 -17.94 7.63
N ILE A 183 -10.08 -17.23 6.51
CA ILE A 183 -10.23 -17.85 5.18
C ILE A 183 -8.92 -18.48 4.75
N ARG A 184 -9.00 -19.74 4.28
CA ARG A 184 -7.87 -20.45 3.70
C ARG A 184 -8.26 -21.03 2.36
N PHE A 185 -7.46 -20.76 1.34
CA PHE A 185 -7.57 -21.36 0.02
C PHE A 185 -6.61 -22.54 -0.07
N ASP A 186 -7.04 -23.58 -0.74
CA ASP A 186 -6.14 -24.66 -1.14
C ASP A 186 -5.22 -24.22 -2.30
N GLU A 187 -4.23 -25.04 -2.61
CA GLU A 187 -3.22 -24.75 -3.63
C GLU A 187 -3.84 -24.54 -5.03
N ASP A 188 -4.92 -25.29 -5.34
CA ASP A 188 -5.61 -25.15 -6.63
C ASP A 188 -6.32 -23.81 -6.76
N THR A 189 -7.06 -23.43 -5.74
CA THR A 189 -7.72 -22.13 -5.65
C THR A 189 -6.71 -20.99 -5.71
N MET A 190 -5.59 -21.09 -4.99
CA MET A 190 -4.53 -20.07 -5.06
C MET A 190 -3.95 -19.98 -6.48
N ARG A 191 -3.64 -21.09 -7.14
CA ARG A 191 -3.16 -21.07 -8.53
C ARG A 191 -4.15 -20.43 -9.50
N ARG A 192 -5.45 -20.69 -9.33
CA ARG A 192 -6.52 -20.05 -10.14
C ARG A 192 -6.50 -18.53 -9.93
N LEU A 193 -6.46 -18.06 -8.68
CA LEU A 193 -6.41 -16.64 -8.36
C LEU A 193 -5.10 -15.98 -8.83
N ASP A 194 -3.98 -16.66 -8.72
CA ASP A 194 -2.68 -16.21 -9.22
C ASP A 194 -2.63 -16.13 -10.76
N SER A 195 -3.45 -16.90 -11.45
CA SER A 195 -3.57 -16.87 -12.91
C SER A 195 -4.38 -15.68 -13.45
N VAL A 196 -5.08 -14.92 -12.60
CA VAL A 196 -5.83 -13.73 -13.01
C VAL A 196 -4.89 -12.74 -13.71
N PRO A 197 -5.20 -12.35 -14.97
CA PRO A 197 -4.31 -11.47 -15.72
C PRO A 197 -4.31 -10.05 -15.15
N PRO A 198 -3.21 -9.30 -15.31
CA PRO A 198 -3.19 -7.89 -14.97
C PRO A 198 -4.28 -7.11 -15.71
N ALA A 199 -4.84 -6.11 -15.05
CA ALA A 199 -5.86 -5.24 -15.63
C ALA A 199 -5.39 -4.62 -16.95
N LYS A 200 -6.28 -4.60 -17.96
CA LYS A 200 -6.05 -4.03 -19.30
C LYS A 200 -6.74 -2.66 -19.45
N GLY A 201 -6.37 -1.90 -20.48
CA GLY A 201 -7.02 -0.63 -20.84
C GLY A 201 -6.69 0.53 -19.90
N ILE A 202 -7.66 1.40 -19.64
CA ILE A 202 -7.49 2.58 -18.77
C ILE A 202 -7.01 2.17 -17.37
N GLY A 203 -7.47 1.05 -16.84
CA GLY A 203 -7.01 0.49 -15.57
C GLY A 203 -5.51 0.19 -15.57
N ALA A 204 -4.97 -0.34 -16.67
CA ALA A 204 -3.53 -0.57 -16.82
C ALA A 204 -2.73 0.75 -16.93
N ILE A 205 -3.30 1.77 -17.57
CA ILE A 205 -2.69 3.10 -17.67
C ILE A 205 -2.65 3.75 -16.28
N VAL A 206 -3.74 3.72 -15.54
CA VAL A 206 -3.81 4.24 -14.16
C VAL A 206 -2.82 3.50 -13.27
N ASN A 207 -2.80 2.17 -13.31
CA ASN A 207 -1.83 1.36 -12.57
C ASN A 207 -0.38 1.71 -12.96
N ARG A 208 -0.10 1.90 -14.26
CA ARG A 208 1.23 2.27 -14.74
C ARG A 208 1.67 3.67 -14.29
N PHE A 209 0.73 4.62 -14.16
CA PHE A 209 1.01 5.95 -13.60
C PHE A 209 1.28 5.89 -12.10
N MET A 210 0.62 4.99 -11.38
CA MET A 210 0.77 4.83 -9.93
C MET A 210 1.98 3.98 -9.53
N THR A 211 2.51 3.16 -10.47
CA THR A 211 3.57 2.16 -10.20
C THR A 211 4.81 2.35 -11.08
N ARG A 212 4.99 3.52 -11.71
CA ARG A 212 6.15 3.77 -12.59
C ARG A 212 7.46 3.55 -11.84
N LYS A 213 8.30 2.68 -12.47
CA LYS A 213 9.67 2.37 -12.08
C LYS A 213 10.54 3.62 -12.03
#